data_c6e224b33a90ff5838a5f81299852fe1
#
_entry.id   c6e224b33a90ff5838a5f81299852fe1
#
_cell.length_a   1.000
_cell.length_b   1.000
_cell.length_c   1.000
_cell.angle_alpha   90.00
_cell.angle_beta   90.00
_cell.angle_gamma   90.00
#
_symmetry.space_group_name_H-M   'P 1'
#
loop_
_entity.id
_entity.type
_entity.pdbx_description
1 polymer ?
#
loop_
_entity_poly.entity_id
_entity_poly.type
_entity_poly.pdbx_seq_one_letter_code
_entity_poly.pdbx_strand_id
1 'polypeptide(L)'
;MKRFTLMTVMLMSVAFSYAKTLVLYYSFTNNSQTIAYNFVDITGADIQETEPSEEGLDYAANNYAIGRRLMNAINSNPYSEASYPAIKDVNCNLADYSTIIIAAPVWYAQMAAPMQTYLFKHGAEMAGKNIGLMVSSASSGISGVVSDAKRLVPGGNFFSEDLWIRSYQTSNSKNMINNWLDKVGYYDIEASVAPVFKDNAQSIAYDGSNITLGGSGAGLAVYDMAGNLVLSSNGSSANTDNLYPGVYAVRAKGFSKKITVKANK
;
A
#
# COMPACT_ATOMS: atom_id res chain seq x y z
N MET A 1 -59.33 -12.92 -0.55
CA MET A 1 -58.06 -12.86 -1.30
C MET A 1 -57.05 -12.12 -0.46
N LYS A 2 -56.10 -12.84 0.16
CA LYS A 2 -55.02 -12.27 0.98
C LYS A 2 -53.83 -11.94 0.06
N ARG A 3 -53.47 -10.66 -0.05
CA ARG A 3 -52.33 -10.20 -0.83
C ARG A 3 -51.07 -10.40 0.04
N PHE A 4 -50.21 -11.34 -0.33
CA PHE A 4 -48.84 -11.47 0.20
C PHE A 4 -47.95 -10.44 -0.46
N THR A 5 -47.50 -9.45 0.29
CA THR A 5 -46.48 -8.49 -0.14
C THR A 5 -45.12 -9.16 0.12
N LEU A 6 -44.44 -9.55 -0.97
CA LEU A 6 -43.08 -10.07 -0.93
C LEU A 6 -42.13 -8.93 -0.66
N MET A 7 -41.60 -8.82 0.54
CA MET A 7 -40.60 -7.83 0.92
C MET A 7 -39.22 -8.39 0.54
N THR A 8 -38.70 -7.94 -0.61
CA THR A 8 -37.34 -8.29 -1.07
C THR A 8 -36.34 -7.60 -0.15
N VAL A 9 -35.74 -8.35 0.76
CA VAL A 9 -34.59 -7.88 1.56
C VAL A 9 -33.37 -7.90 0.64
N MET A 10 -32.97 -6.72 0.18
CA MET A 10 -31.74 -6.51 -0.56
C MET A 10 -30.59 -6.64 0.42
N LEU A 11 -29.93 -7.82 0.47
CA LEU A 11 -28.67 -7.99 1.17
C LEU A 11 -27.61 -7.13 0.49
N MET A 12 -27.34 -5.94 1.03
CA MET A 12 -26.12 -5.22 0.73
C MET A 12 -24.96 -6.03 1.35
N SER A 13 -24.23 -6.75 0.51
CA SER A 13 -22.92 -7.29 0.87
C SER A 13 -21.98 -6.11 1.09
N VAL A 14 -21.77 -5.74 2.34
CA VAL A 14 -20.68 -4.83 2.71
C VAL A 14 -19.39 -5.59 2.47
N ALA A 15 -18.73 -5.31 1.37
CA ALA A 15 -17.38 -5.79 1.13
C ALA A 15 -16.46 -5.13 2.17
N PHE A 16 -15.98 -5.90 3.13
CA PHE A 16 -15.00 -5.44 4.08
C PHE A 16 -13.67 -5.27 3.34
N SER A 17 -13.35 -4.04 2.97
CA SER A 17 -12.02 -3.68 2.49
C SER A 17 -11.09 -3.67 3.71
N TYR A 18 -10.19 -4.64 3.78
CA TYR A 18 -9.00 -4.49 4.63
C TYR A 18 -8.21 -3.31 4.11
N ALA A 19 -7.60 -2.52 5.01
CA ALA A 19 -6.63 -1.52 4.65
C ALA A 19 -5.51 -2.21 3.86
N LYS A 20 -5.50 -2.04 2.54
CA LYS A 20 -4.47 -2.56 1.66
C LYS A 20 -3.66 -1.42 1.11
N THR A 21 -2.35 -1.61 1.10
CA THR A 21 -1.44 -0.69 0.44
C THR A 21 -1.01 -1.25 -0.91
N LEU A 22 -1.02 -0.42 -1.93
CA LEU A 22 -0.44 -0.68 -3.24
C LEU A 22 0.79 0.19 -3.45
N VAL A 23 1.89 -0.40 -3.90
CA VAL A 23 3.03 0.34 -4.43
C VAL A 23 2.93 0.39 -5.95
N LEU A 24 2.73 1.59 -6.49
CA LEU A 24 2.85 1.86 -7.92
C LEU A 24 4.25 2.35 -8.21
N TYR A 25 4.98 1.73 -9.13
CA TYR A 25 6.31 2.21 -9.44
C TYR A 25 6.59 2.26 -10.94
N TYR A 26 7.47 3.17 -11.31
CA TYR A 26 8.20 3.20 -12.57
C TYR A 26 9.69 3.30 -12.30
N SER A 27 10.50 2.54 -13.02
CA SER A 27 11.96 2.58 -12.85
C SER A 27 12.66 2.58 -14.18
N PHE A 28 13.68 3.44 -14.33
CA PHE A 28 14.55 3.49 -15.51
C PHE A 28 15.92 2.82 -15.24
N THR A 29 16.48 3.07 -14.06
CA THR A 29 17.83 2.58 -13.68
C THR A 29 17.78 1.61 -12.49
N ASN A 30 16.66 0.95 -12.27
CA ASN A 30 16.36 0.02 -11.18
C ASN A 30 16.38 0.61 -9.76
N ASN A 31 16.70 1.89 -9.58
CA ASN A 31 16.70 2.51 -8.24
C ASN A 31 15.28 2.55 -7.65
N SER A 32 14.30 3.08 -8.38
CA SER A 32 12.91 3.13 -7.91
C SER A 32 12.32 1.74 -7.73
N GLN A 33 12.69 0.78 -8.58
CA GLN A 33 12.32 -0.63 -8.44
C GLN A 33 12.85 -1.19 -7.11
N THR A 34 14.15 -1.06 -6.84
CA THR A 34 14.74 -1.53 -5.58
C THR A 34 14.07 -0.91 -4.36
N ILE A 35 13.75 0.39 -4.41
CA ILE A 35 13.06 1.10 -3.34
C ILE A 35 11.65 0.53 -3.16
N ALA A 36 10.90 0.31 -4.24
CA ALA A 36 9.55 -0.25 -4.22
C ALA A 36 9.54 -1.66 -3.63
N TYR A 37 10.43 -2.54 -4.08
CA TYR A 37 10.54 -3.89 -3.52
C TYR A 37 10.96 -3.90 -2.05
N ASN A 38 11.87 -3.01 -1.63
CA ASN A 38 12.24 -2.88 -0.22
C ASN A 38 11.07 -2.41 0.65
N PHE A 39 10.17 -1.56 0.12
CA PHE A 39 8.94 -1.20 0.81
C PHE A 39 8.02 -2.41 0.97
N VAL A 40 7.84 -3.19 -0.10
CA VAL A 40 7.04 -4.43 -0.05
C VAL A 40 7.60 -5.44 0.95
N ASP A 41 8.91 -5.65 0.97
CA ASP A 41 9.58 -6.53 1.93
C ASP A 41 9.31 -6.12 3.40
N ILE A 42 9.18 -4.81 3.65
CA ILE A 42 8.93 -4.28 5.00
C ILE A 42 7.46 -4.38 5.39
N THR A 43 6.55 -4.10 4.45
CA THR A 43 5.13 -3.86 4.77
C THR A 43 4.19 -4.98 4.33
N GLY A 44 4.61 -5.82 3.37
CA GLY A 44 3.73 -6.80 2.72
C GLY A 44 2.72 -6.18 1.74
N ALA A 45 2.96 -4.94 1.27
CA ALA A 45 2.10 -4.27 0.31
C ALA A 45 2.06 -4.99 -1.03
N ASP A 46 0.96 -4.85 -1.76
CA ASP A 46 0.89 -5.26 -3.17
C ASP A 46 1.75 -4.31 -4.03
N ILE A 47 2.24 -4.79 -5.17
CA ILE A 47 3.12 -4.00 -6.04
C ILE A 47 2.68 -4.09 -7.50
N GLN A 48 2.76 -2.95 -8.19
CA GLN A 48 2.44 -2.85 -9.61
C GLN A 48 3.45 -1.94 -10.32
N GLU A 49 4.02 -2.43 -11.41
CA GLU A 49 4.89 -1.66 -12.29
C GLU A 49 4.08 -0.91 -13.35
N THR A 50 4.50 0.30 -13.67
CA THR A 50 4.06 1.06 -14.83
C THR A 50 5.14 0.97 -15.90
N GLU A 51 4.82 0.37 -17.03
CA GLU A 51 5.75 0.19 -18.13
C GLU A 51 5.34 0.99 -19.38
N PRO A 52 6.29 1.56 -20.14
CA PRO A 52 5.99 2.07 -21.49
C PRO A 52 5.42 0.96 -22.37
N SER A 53 4.45 1.29 -23.25
CA SER A 53 3.92 0.31 -24.19
C SER A 53 4.84 0.05 -25.39
N GLU A 54 5.70 1.02 -25.72
CA GLU A 54 6.71 0.84 -26.75
C GLU A 54 7.91 0.07 -26.21
N GLU A 55 8.23 -1.05 -26.80
CA GLU A 55 9.35 -1.89 -26.41
C GLU A 55 10.67 -1.40 -26.99
N GLY A 56 11.77 -1.71 -26.31
CA GLY A 56 13.13 -1.38 -26.78
C GLY A 56 13.51 0.08 -26.73
N LEU A 57 12.76 0.91 -26.00
CA LEU A 57 13.08 2.32 -25.80
C LEU A 57 14.41 2.48 -25.04
N ASP A 58 15.41 3.07 -25.70
CA ASP A 58 16.62 3.50 -25.03
C ASP A 58 16.49 4.98 -24.61
N TYR A 59 16.05 5.20 -23.38
CA TYR A 59 15.93 6.55 -22.81
C TYR A 59 17.27 7.25 -22.59
N ALA A 60 18.40 6.52 -22.57
CA ALA A 60 19.74 7.10 -22.45
C ALA A 60 20.29 7.58 -23.79
N ALA A 61 19.79 7.03 -24.91
CA ALA A 61 20.23 7.39 -26.24
C ALA A 61 20.09 8.90 -26.51
N ASN A 62 21.04 9.43 -27.31
CA ASN A 62 21.05 10.82 -27.75
C ASN A 62 20.91 11.83 -26.60
N ASN A 63 21.60 11.59 -25.49
CA ASN A 63 21.57 12.44 -24.31
C ASN A 63 20.14 12.60 -23.75
N TYR A 64 19.45 11.48 -23.56
CA TYR A 64 18.10 11.42 -23.02
C TYR A 64 17.04 12.16 -23.85
N ALA A 65 17.19 12.16 -25.18
CA ALA A 65 16.34 12.92 -26.09
C ALA A 65 14.86 12.51 -26.00
N ILE A 66 14.56 11.20 -25.83
CA ILE A 66 13.21 10.69 -25.69
C ILE A 66 12.55 11.28 -24.43
N GLY A 67 13.19 11.15 -23.28
CA GLY A 67 12.68 11.68 -22.02
C GLY A 67 12.43 13.19 -22.09
N ARG A 68 13.37 13.95 -22.68
CA ARG A 68 13.22 15.40 -22.87
C ARG A 68 12.01 15.74 -23.73
N ARG A 69 11.81 15.04 -24.84
CA ARG A 69 10.67 15.25 -25.74
C ARG A 69 9.35 15.00 -25.02
N LEU A 70 9.26 13.90 -24.24
CA LEU A 70 8.06 13.53 -23.49
C LEU A 70 7.74 14.59 -22.42
N MET A 71 8.76 15.01 -21.66
CA MET A 71 8.57 16.04 -20.62
C MET A 71 8.14 17.38 -21.23
N ASN A 72 8.72 17.77 -22.36
CA ASN A 72 8.31 18.98 -23.07
C ASN A 72 6.86 18.90 -23.57
N ALA A 73 6.42 17.75 -24.08
CA ALA A 73 5.03 17.56 -24.52
C ALA A 73 4.06 17.73 -23.34
N ILE A 74 4.32 17.07 -22.21
CA ILE A 74 3.49 17.19 -21.00
C ILE A 74 3.47 18.65 -20.51
N ASN A 75 4.63 19.31 -20.44
CA ASN A 75 4.72 20.70 -19.96
C ASN A 75 3.98 21.69 -20.88
N SER A 76 3.97 21.42 -22.19
CA SER A 76 3.28 22.29 -23.15
C SER A 76 1.76 22.18 -23.06
N ASN A 77 1.24 21.01 -22.73
CA ASN A 77 -0.21 20.80 -22.56
C ASN A 77 -0.52 19.68 -21.57
N PRO A 78 -0.44 19.96 -20.25
CA PRO A 78 -0.54 18.95 -19.18
C PRO A 78 -1.97 18.38 -18.99
N TYR A 79 -2.96 18.94 -19.69
CA TYR A 79 -4.36 18.50 -19.62
C TYR A 79 -4.80 17.68 -20.85
N SER A 80 -3.93 17.47 -21.83
CA SER A 80 -4.21 16.68 -23.02
C SER A 80 -3.62 15.29 -22.89
N GLU A 81 -4.44 14.26 -23.09
CA GLU A 81 -3.97 12.87 -23.11
C GLU A 81 -2.86 12.63 -24.15
N ALA A 82 -2.94 13.33 -25.31
CA ALA A 82 -1.95 13.25 -26.37
C ALA A 82 -0.55 13.70 -25.96
N SER A 83 -0.41 14.39 -24.83
CA SER A 83 0.90 14.81 -24.29
C SER A 83 1.62 13.72 -23.51
N TYR A 84 0.91 12.66 -23.12
CA TYR A 84 1.44 11.59 -22.29
C TYR A 84 1.83 10.38 -23.13
N PRO A 85 2.99 9.74 -22.87
CA PRO A 85 3.36 8.52 -23.59
C PRO A 85 2.40 7.38 -23.27
N ALA A 86 2.22 6.49 -24.25
CA ALA A 86 1.45 5.28 -23.99
C ALA A 86 2.17 4.35 -22.99
N ILE A 87 1.42 3.75 -22.10
CA ILE A 87 1.89 2.73 -21.15
C ILE A 87 1.14 1.42 -21.37
N LYS A 88 1.72 0.30 -20.94
CA LYS A 88 1.02 -0.99 -20.90
C LYS A 88 -0.17 -0.90 -19.96
N ASP A 89 -1.19 -1.68 -20.22
CA ASP A 89 -2.35 -1.76 -19.33
C ASP A 89 -1.91 -2.27 -17.94
N VAL A 90 -2.34 -1.56 -16.92
CA VAL A 90 -2.09 -1.92 -15.53
C VAL A 90 -3.34 -2.57 -14.96
N ASN A 91 -3.20 -3.85 -14.60
CA ASN A 91 -4.34 -4.69 -14.23
C ASN A 91 -4.50 -4.73 -12.69
N CYS A 92 -4.77 -3.58 -12.06
CA CYS A 92 -5.09 -3.52 -10.64
C CYS A 92 -6.36 -2.69 -10.43
N ASN A 93 -7.22 -3.13 -9.52
CA ASN A 93 -8.41 -2.41 -9.11
C ASN A 93 -8.05 -1.47 -7.95
N LEU A 94 -7.94 -0.18 -8.21
CA LEU A 94 -7.57 0.81 -7.18
C LEU A 94 -8.60 0.88 -6.04
N ALA A 95 -9.85 0.43 -6.26
CA ALA A 95 -10.86 0.41 -5.20
C ALA A 95 -10.51 -0.53 -4.03
N ASP A 96 -9.62 -1.52 -4.26
CA ASP A 96 -9.22 -2.49 -3.24
C ASP A 96 -8.20 -1.91 -2.23
N TYR A 97 -7.69 -0.70 -2.47
CA TYR A 97 -6.60 -0.10 -1.71
C TYR A 97 -7.05 1.18 -1.00
N SER A 98 -6.64 1.32 0.24
CA SER A 98 -6.83 2.54 1.05
C SER A 98 -5.62 3.46 0.97
N THR A 99 -4.44 2.90 0.71
CA THR A 99 -3.17 3.62 0.63
C THR A 99 -2.44 3.28 -0.67
N ILE A 100 -1.96 4.29 -1.36
CA ILE A 100 -1.17 4.18 -2.57
C ILE A 100 0.20 4.83 -2.34
N ILE A 101 1.25 4.04 -2.52
CA ILE A 101 2.63 4.54 -2.51
C ILE A 101 3.11 4.66 -3.94
N ILE A 102 3.50 5.86 -4.34
CA ILE A 102 4.00 6.16 -5.69
C ILE A 102 5.53 6.24 -5.63
N ALA A 103 6.21 5.29 -6.30
CA ALA A 103 7.65 5.25 -6.38
C ALA A 103 8.13 5.59 -7.81
N ALA A 104 8.78 6.74 -7.97
CA ALA A 104 9.17 7.22 -9.30
C ALA A 104 10.52 7.94 -9.28
N PRO A 105 11.28 7.89 -10.40
CA PRO A 105 12.49 8.70 -10.55
C PRO A 105 12.16 10.12 -10.98
N VAL A 106 13.12 11.01 -10.73
CA VAL A 106 13.09 12.39 -11.25
C VAL A 106 13.61 12.42 -12.68
N TRP A 107 12.81 12.96 -13.60
CA TRP A 107 13.19 13.32 -14.96
C TRP A 107 13.05 14.84 -15.16
N TYR A 108 14.12 15.52 -15.49
CA TYR A 108 14.10 16.98 -15.74
C TYR A 108 13.40 17.77 -14.63
N ALA A 109 13.76 17.46 -13.38
CA ALA A 109 13.19 18.02 -12.16
C ALA A 109 11.69 17.73 -11.92
N GLN A 110 11.08 16.82 -12.66
CA GLN A 110 9.66 16.42 -12.58
C GLN A 110 9.53 14.90 -12.42
N MET A 111 8.32 14.41 -12.26
CA MET A 111 8.03 12.98 -12.25
C MET A 111 8.25 12.37 -13.63
N ALA A 112 8.85 11.19 -13.70
CA ALA A 112 9.06 10.49 -14.97
C ALA A 112 7.75 10.31 -15.76
N ALA A 113 7.81 10.56 -17.08
CA ALA A 113 6.63 10.60 -17.93
C ALA A 113 5.73 9.34 -17.88
N PRO A 114 6.23 8.09 -17.85
CA PRO A 114 5.37 6.92 -17.74
C PRO A 114 4.51 6.92 -16.45
N MET A 115 5.08 7.32 -15.31
CA MET A 115 4.30 7.44 -14.07
C MET A 115 3.29 8.58 -14.15
N GLN A 116 3.66 9.72 -14.76
CA GLN A 116 2.69 10.79 -15.01
C GLN A 116 1.51 10.32 -15.88
N THR A 117 1.77 9.45 -16.89
CA THR A 117 0.70 8.87 -17.71
C THR A 117 -0.28 8.06 -16.87
N TYR A 118 0.24 7.18 -16.01
CA TYR A 118 -0.61 6.39 -15.13
C TYR A 118 -1.48 7.27 -14.24
N LEU A 119 -0.87 8.26 -13.61
CA LEU A 119 -1.61 9.16 -12.72
C LEU A 119 -2.59 10.08 -13.48
N PHE A 120 -2.28 10.47 -14.71
CA PHE A 120 -3.21 11.22 -15.56
C PHE A 120 -4.48 10.40 -15.84
N LYS A 121 -4.34 9.11 -16.11
CA LYS A 121 -5.46 8.21 -16.40
C LYS A 121 -6.27 7.81 -15.16
N HIS A 122 -5.59 7.55 -14.06
CA HIS A 122 -6.17 6.87 -12.89
C HIS A 122 -6.11 7.69 -11.60
N GLY A 123 -5.47 8.86 -11.59
CA GLY A 123 -5.28 9.63 -10.36
C GLY A 123 -6.58 10.11 -9.71
N ALA A 124 -7.63 10.35 -10.49
CA ALA A 124 -8.94 10.70 -9.95
C ALA A 124 -9.57 9.56 -9.13
N GLU A 125 -9.25 8.28 -9.44
CA GLU A 125 -9.70 7.10 -8.70
C GLU A 125 -9.01 6.98 -7.32
N MET A 126 -7.96 7.76 -7.10
CA MET A 126 -7.20 7.82 -5.84
C MET A 126 -7.74 8.89 -4.87
N ALA A 127 -8.81 9.60 -5.22
CA ALA A 127 -9.43 10.60 -4.33
C ALA A 127 -9.84 9.96 -3.00
N GLY A 128 -9.53 10.63 -1.88
CA GLY A 128 -9.79 10.15 -0.53
C GLY A 128 -8.83 9.07 -0.01
N LYS A 129 -7.95 8.52 -0.85
CA LYS A 129 -6.95 7.53 -0.44
C LYS A 129 -5.72 8.23 0.17
N ASN A 130 -5.00 7.52 1.03
CA ASN A 130 -3.71 7.98 1.56
C ASN A 130 -2.64 7.80 0.47
N ILE A 131 -1.85 8.85 0.24
CA ILE A 131 -0.84 8.89 -0.83
C ILE A 131 0.54 9.16 -0.23
N GLY A 132 1.45 8.23 -0.41
CA GLY A 132 2.87 8.38 -0.06
C GLY A 132 3.74 8.48 -1.31
N LEU A 133 4.80 9.30 -1.26
CA LEU A 133 5.76 9.42 -2.36
C LEU A 133 7.13 8.91 -1.93
N MET A 134 7.70 8.02 -2.73
CA MET A 134 9.10 7.58 -2.67
C MET A 134 9.80 7.99 -3.96
N VAL A 135 10.70 8.95 -3.88
CA VAL A 135 11.29 9.55 -5.07
C VAL A 135 12.78 9.28 -5.14
N SER A 136 13.21 8.71 -6.26
CA SER A 136 14.63 8.47 -6.56
C SER A 136 15.18 9.57 -7.47
N SER A 137 16.35 10.11 -7.13
CA SER A 137 17.10 11.03 -8.01
C SER A 137 18.61 10.90 -7.85
N ALA A 138 19.37 11.31 -8.84
CA ALA A 138 20.84 11.39 -8.71
C ALA A 138 21.25 12.55 -7.79
N SER A 139 20.81 13.76 -8.13
CA SER A 139 21.19 15.00 -7.42
C SER A 139 20.05 16.03 -7.36
N SER A 140 19.06 15.93 -8.21
CA SER A 140 17.92 16.87 -8.25
C SER A 140 17.04 16.74 -7.03
N GLY A 141 16.50 17.85 -6.53
CA GLY A 141 15.43 17.83 -5.54
C GLY A 141 14.13 17.23 -6.11
N ILE A 142 13.17 16.97 -5.24
CA ILE A 142 11.95 16.23 -5.56
C ILE A 142 10.69 17.10 -5.67
N SER A 143 10.80 18.41 -5.50
CA SER A 143 9.65 19.32 -5.45
C SER A 143 8.75 19.26 -6.68
N GLY A 144 9.35 19.08 -7.87
CA GLY A 144 8.58 18.93 -9.12
C GLY A 144 7.81 17.62 -9.16
N VAL A 145 8.36 16.51 -8.65
CA VAL A 145 7.64 15.23 -8.54
C VAL A 145 6.45 15.36 -7.61
N VAL A 146 6.64 16.01 -6.46
CA VAL A 146 5.56 16.28 -5.49
C VAL A 146 4.46 17.14 -6.12
N SER A 147 4.85 18.17 -6.86
CA SER A 147 3.91 19.05 -7.58
C SER A 147 3.09 18.26 -8.63
N ASP A 148 3.77 17.43 -9.42
CA ASP A 148 3.11 16.58 -10.42
C ASP A 148 2.13 15.59 -9.78
N ALA A 149 2.55 14.92 -8.69
CA ALA A 149 1.68 14.00 -7.97
C ALA A 149 0.41 14.70 -7.46
N LYS A 150 0.54 15.86 -6.82
CA LYS A 150 -0.61 16.62 -6.31
C LYS A 150 -1.52 17.13 -7.43
N ARG A 151 -0.97 17.49 -8.57
CA ARG A 151 -1.76 17.88 -9.75
C ARG A 151 -2.53 16.71 -10.34
N LEU A 152 -1.90 15.53 -10.42
CA LEU A 152 -2.41 14.35 -11.09
C LEU A 152 -3.30 13.47 -10.21
N VAL A 153 -3.22 13.62 -8.89
CA VAL A 153 -4.04 12.88 -7.91
C VAL A 153 -4.90 13.87 -7.11
N PRO A 154 -5.91 14.47 -7.76
CA PRO A 154 -6.76 15.45 -7.09
C PRO A 154 -7.58 14.77 -5.98
N GLY A 155 -7.57 15.40 -4.78
CA GLY A 155 -8.31 14.88 -3.62
C GLY A 155 -7.63 13.70 -2.90
N GLY A 156 -6.41 13.32 -3.25
CA GLY A 156 -5.61 12.37 -2.47
C GLY A 156 -5.15 12.98 -1.13
N ASN A 157 -5.11 12.17 -0.08
CA ASN A 157 -4.62 12.55 1.25
C ASN A 157 -3.12 12.28 1.32
N PHE A 158 -2.30 13.24 0.91
CA PHE A 158 -0.85 13.06 0.89
C PHE A 158 -0.28 12.99 2.30
N PHE A 159 0.69 12.09 2.50
CA PHE A 159 1.45 12.00 3.75
C PHE A 159 2.14 13.34 4.07
N SER A 160 2.47 13.53 5.34
CA SER A 160 3.09 14.75 5.84
C SER A 160 4.51 14.98 5.31
N GLU A 161 5.21 13.90 4.95
CA GLU A 161 6.56 13.93 4.40
C GLU A 161 6.68 12.99 3.19
N ASP A 162 7.46 13.42 2.19
CA ASP A 162 7.82 12.63 1.02
C ASP A 162 9.21 12.01 1.24
N LEU A 163 9.40 10.74 0.84
CA LEU A 163 10.68 10.07 0.97
C LEU A 163 11.56 10.33 -0.24
N TRP A 164 12.65 11.04 -0.04
CA TRP A 164 13.67 11.27 -1.04
C TRP A 164 14.89 10.39 -0.83
N ILE A 165 15.19 9.53 -1.80
CA ILE A 165 16.35 8.63 -1.81
C ILE A 165 17.23 8.96 -3.00
N ARG A 166 18.44 9.42 -2.75
CA ARG A 166 19.42 9.63 -3.82
C ARG A 166 19.96 8.30 -4.34
N SER A 167 20.32 8.23 -5.61
CA SER A 167 20.77 6.98 -6.25
C SER A 167 21.88 6.26 -5.48
N TYR A 168 22.82 7.00 -4.88
CA TYR A 168 23.89 6.42 -4.07
C TYR A 168 23.41 5.89 -2.68
N GLN A 169 22.19 6.24 -2.26
CA GLN A 169 21.58 5.81 -1.00
C GLN A 169 20.66 4.59 -1.19
N THR A 170 20.46 4.12 -2.42
CA THR A 170 19.51 3.02 -2.72
C THR A 170 19.82 1.75 -1.90
N SER A 171 21.09 1.44 -1.65
CA SER A 171 21.49 0.32 -0.81
C SER A 171 21.05 0.45 0.66
N ASN A 172 20.82 1.68 1.14
CA ASN A 172 20.34 1.97 2.50
C ASN A 172 18.82 2.24 2.54
N SER A 173 18.11 2.03 1.44
CA SER A 173 16.70 2.42 1.33
C SER A 173 15.79 1.73 2.35
N LYS A 174 16.07 0.49 2.78
CA LYS A 174 15.30 -0.18 3.85
C LYS A 174 15.27 0.62 5.15
N ASN A 175 16.42 1.10 5.61
CA ASN A 175 16.48 1.93 6.82
C ASN A 175 15.78 3.27 6.63
N MET A 176 15.93 3.88 5.45
CA MET A 176 15.28 5.16 5.14
C MET A 176 13.76 5.01 5.08
N ILE A 177 13.26 3.92 4.50
CA ILE A 177 11.83 3.58 4.45
C ILE A 177 11.28 3.38 5.87
N ASN A 178 11.93 2.56 6.71
CA ASN A 178 11.48 2.34 8.09
C ASN A 178 11.35 3.68 8.85
N ASN A 179 12.39 4.51 8.80
CA ASN A 179 12.36 5.82 9.45
C ASN A 179 11.26 6.74 8.90
N TRP A 180 10.98 6.67 7.60
CA TRP A 180 9.91 7.44 6.98
C TRP A 180 8.52 6.93 7.39
N LEU A 181 8.31 5.61 7.41
CA LEU A 181 7.06 5.00 7.85
C LEU A 181 6.68 5.41 9.28
N ASP A 182 7.68 5.44 10.18
CA ASP A 182 7.50 5.90 11.56
C ASP A 182 7.10 7.39 11.60
N LYS A 183 7.80 8.24 10.83
CA LYS A 183 7.55 9.69 10.80
C LYS A 183 6.16 10.05 10.27
N VAL A 184 5.68 9.34 9.24
CA VAL A 184 4.37 9.62 8.65
C VAL A 184 3.22 8.92 9.39
N GLY A 185 3.53 8.10 10.40
CA GLY A 185 2.52 7.36 11.16
C GLY A 185 1.83 6.28 10.31
N TYR A 186 2.56 5.67 9.37
CA TYR A 186 1.99 4.71 8.41
C TYR A 186 1.17 3.60 9.07
N TYR A 187 1.71 2.98 10.13
CA TYR A 187 1.06 1.87 10.80
C TYR A 187 -0.21 2.30 11.56
N ASP A 188 -0.27 3.54 12.04
CA ASP A 188 -1.46 4.11 12.68
C ASP A 188 -2.53 4.42 11.63
N ILE A 189 -2.12 4.90 10.45
CA ILE A 189 -3.01 5.13 9.30
C ILE A 189 -3.62 3.80 8.84
N GLU A 190 -2.81 2.78 8.62
CA GLU A 190 -3.29 1.45 8.22
C GLU A 190 -4.22 0.83 9.29
N ALA A 191 -3.91 1.01 10.56
CA ALA A 191 -4.77 0.56 11.66
C ALA A 191 -6.09 1.34 11.72
N SER A 192 -6.11 2.62 11.37
CA SER A 192 -7.31 3.47 11.43
C SER A 192 -8.30 3.22 10.30
N VAL A 193 -7.82 2.73 9.16
CA VAL A 193 -8.66 2.37 8.00
C VAL A 193 -9.25 0.97 8.16
N ALA A 194 -8.70 0.15 9.06
CA ALA A 194 -9.35 -1.09 9.46
C ALA A 194 -10.75 -0.75 10.02
N PRO A 195 -11.82 -1.46 9.59
CA PRO A 195 -13.17 -1.13 10.03
C PRO A 195 -13.23 -1.15 11.55
N VAL A 196 -13.50 0.01 12.14
CA VAL A 196 -13.85 0.09 13.58
C VAL A 196 -15.22 -0.53 13.71
N PHE A 197 -15.28 -1.80 14.07
CA PHE A 197 -16.53 -2.41 14.50
C PHE A 197 -16.99 -1.74 15.80
N LYS A 198 -17.75 -0.66 15.67
CA LYS A 198 -18.63 -0.19 16.73
C LYS A 198 -19.85 -1.11 16.67
N ASP A 199 -19.73 -2.28 17.28
CA ASP A 199 -20.84 -2.91 18.00
C ASP A 199 -20.40 -4.27 18.54
N ASN A 200 -20.54 -4.41 19.87
CA ASN A 200 -20.34 -5.61 20.67
C ASN A 200 -18.92 -6.21 20.66
N ALA A 201 -18.03 -5.48 21.34
CA ALA A 201 -16.83 -5.95 22.03
C ALA A 201 -16.39 -7.39 21.72
N GLN A 202 -16.00 -7.67 20.48
CA GLN A 202 -15.13 -8.81 20.28
C GLN A 202 -13.73 -8.36 20.71
N SER A 203 -13.22 -8.96 21.75
CA SER A 203 -11.87 -8.72 22.26
C SER A 203 -11.11 -10.03 22.24
N ILE A 204 -9.81 -9.96 21.95
CA ILE A 204 -8.90 -11.09 22.19
C ILE A 204 -8.27 -10.86 23.55
N ALA A 205 -8.60 -11.63 24.54
CA ALA A 205 -7.93 -11.68 25.84
C ALA A 205 -6.89 -12.80 25.83
N TYR A 206 -5.80 -12.62 26.55
CA TYR A 206 -4.79 -13.64 26.81
C TYR A 206 -4.36 -13.54 28.27
N ASP A 207 -4.51 -14.61 29.02
CA ASP A 207 -4.25 -14.66 30.47
C ASP A 207 -2.91 -15.31 30.84
N GLY A 208 -2.13 -15.73 29.86
CA GLY A 208 -0.84 -16.40 30.01
C GLY A 208 -0.90 -17.89 29.62
N SER A 209 -2.09 -18.49 29.56
CA SER A 209 -2.31 -19.89 29.14
C SER A 209 -3.43 -20.02 28.11
N ASN A 210 -4.42 -19.15 28.14
CA ASN A 210 -5.57 -19.24 27.26
C ASN A 210 -5.81 -17.94 26.48
N ILE A 211 -6.12 -18.11 25.21
CA ILE A 211 -6.66 -17.07 24.37
C ILE A 211 -8.17 -17.17 24.43
N THR A 212 -8.88 -16.08 24.69
CA THR A 212 -10.33 -16.03 24.75
C THR A 212 -10.85 -14.91 23.87
N LEU A 213 -11.87 -15.21 23.06
CA LEU A 213 -12.59 -14.21 22.26
C LEU A 213 -13.79 -13.71 23.07
N GLY A 214 -13.89 -12.39 23.27
CA GLY A 214 -15.08 -11.76 23.81
C GLY A 214 -16.14 -11.56 22.71
N GLY A 215 -17.42 -11.72 23.04
CA GLY A 215 -18.54 -11.62 22.11
C GLY A 215 -18.94 -12.94 21.45
N SER A 216 -19.81 -12.89 20.44
CA SER A 216 -20.34 -14.09 19.75
C SER A 216 -19.38 -14.65 18.65
N GLY A 217 -18.10 -14.32 18.71
CA GLY A 217 -17.09 -14.76 17.73
C GLY A 217 -16.69 -16.23 17.95
N ALA A 218 -16.65 -17.01 16.88
CA ALA A 218 -16.09 -18.35 16.86
C ALA A 218 -14.98 -18.43 15.81
N GLY A 219 -13.91 -19.15 16.16
CA GLY A 219 -12.77 -19.38 15.29
C GLY A 219 -11.61 -18.38 15.53
N LEU A 220 -10.47 -18.91 15.95
CA LEU A 220 -9.24 -18.18 16.06
C LEU A 220 -8.08 -18.96 15.44
N ALA A 221 -7.08 -18.23 14.98
CA ALA A 221 -5.83 -18.77 14.44
C ALA A 221 -4.65 -18.04 15.07
N VAL A 222 -3.60 -18.78 15.41
CA VAL A 222 -2.37 -18.26 15.99
C VAL A 222 -1.24 -18.53 15.03
N TYR A 223 -0.46 -17.50 14.73
CA TYR A 223 0.66 -17.55 13.81
C TYR A 223 1.95 -17.19 14.54
N ASP A 224 3.03 -17.85 14.18
CA ASP A 224 4.37 -17.43 14.59
C ASP A 224 4.80 -16.14 13.83
N MET A 225 5.96 -15.60 14.18
CA MET A 225 6.48 -14.40 13.53
C MET A 225 6.98 -14.63 12.10
N ALA A 226 7.07 -15.88 11.64
CA ALA A 226 7.34 -16.24 10.25
C ALA A 226 6.04 -16.38 9.42
N GLY A 227 4.86 -16.23 10.07
CA GLY A 227 3.55 -16.34 9.42
C GLY A 227 3.01 -17.77 9.34
N ASN A 228 3.65 -18.76 9.98
CA ASN A 228 3.16 -20.13 10.00
C ASN A 228 2.00 -20.27 11.00
N LEU A 229 0.94 -20.96 10.61
CA LEU A 229 -0.16 -21.32 11.51
C LEU A 229 0.33 -22.37 12.53
N VAL A 230 0.31 -22.04 13.82
CA VAL A 230 0.81 -22.89 14.90
C VAL A 230 -0.30 -23.41 15.81
N LEU A 231 -1.46 -22.75 15.80
CA LEU A 231 -2.64 -23.16 16.60
C LEU A 231 -3.91 -22.63 15.94
N SER A 232 -4.98 -23.42 15.92
CA SER A 232 -6.31 -22.96 15.52
C SER A 232 -7.40 -23.57 16.38
N SER A 233 -8.49 -22.85 16.53
CA SER A 233 -9.69 -23.31 17.23
C SER A 233 -10.93 -22.81 16.50
N ASN A 234 -11.94 -23.66 16.34
CA ASN A 234 -13.25 -23.28 15.81
C ASN A 234 -14.18 -22.69 16.90
N GLY A 235 -13.74 -22.74 18.17
CA GLY A 235 -14.44 -22.16 19.31
C GLY A 235 -14.01 -20.73 19.62
N SER A 236 -14.53 -20.20 20.74
CA SER A 236 -14.18 -18.87 21.25
C SER A 236 -12.93 -18.86 22.13
N SER A 237 -12.25 -19.98 22.29
CA SER A 237 -11.01 -20.06 23.09
C SER A 237 -10.04 -21.09 22.53
N ALA A 238 -8.75 -20.93 22.89
CA ALA A 238 -7.70 -21.89 22.63
C ALA A 238 -6.66 -21.85 23.75
N ASN A 239 -6.16 -23.01 24.15
CA ASN A 239 -5.08 -23.14 25.13
C ASN A 239 -3.72 -23.07 24.41
N THR A 240 -2.75 -22.35 24.99
CA THR A 240 -1.43 -22.11 24.44
C THR A 240 -0.31 -22.89 25.12
N ASP A 241 -0.60 -23.79 26.05
CA ASP A 241 0.41 -24.52 26.85
C ASP A 241 1.37 -25.36 26.00
N ASN A 242 0.96 -25.73 24.79
CA ASN A 242 1.79 -26.47 23.84
C ASN A 242 2.59 -25.56 22.88
N LEU A 243 2.48 -24.24 22.99
CA LEU A 243 3.29 -23.32 22.20
C LEU A 243 4.64 -23.08 22.87
N TYR A 244 5.68 -23.03 22.07
CA TYR A 244 7.01 -22.63 22.57
C TYR A 244 6.98 -21.18 23.09
N PRO A 245 7.82 -20.82 24.06
CA PRO A 245 7.97 -19.44 24.47
C PRO A 245 8.33 -18.56 23.28
N GLY A 246 7.59 -17.46 23.09
CA GLY A 246 7.77 -16.62 21.93
C GLY A 246 6.64 -15.60 21.73
N VAL A 247 6.75 -14.88 20.63
CA VAL A 247 5.77 -13.89 20.22
C VAL A 247 4.90 -14.46 19.10
N TYR A 248 3.59 -14.27 19.21
CA TYR A 248 2.62 -14.81 18.28
C TYR A 248 1.59 -13.74 17.89
N ALA A 249 1.07 -13.86 16.67
CA ALA A 249 -0.08 -13.10 16.21
C ALA A 249 -1.35 -13.97 16.30
N VAL A 250 -2.31 -13.55 17.10
CA VAL A 250 -3.64 -14.16 17.17
C VAL A 250 -4.56 -13.45 16.21
N ARG A 251 -5.24 -14.20 15.35
CA ARG A 251 -6.28 -13.69 14.45
C ARG A 251 -7.62 -14.36 14.77
N ALA A 252 -8.64 -13.56 14.86
CA ALA A 252 -10.04 -13.96 14.89
C ALA A 252 -10.82 -13.07 13.94
N LYS A 253 -12.04 -13.46 13.56
CA LYS A 253 -12.82 -12.74 12.55
C LYS A 253 -12.84 -11.23 12.81
N GLY A 254 -12.05 -10.47 12.02
CA GLY A 254 -11.97 -9.01 12.11
C GLY A 254 -11.01 -8.44 13.16
N PHE A 255 -10.26 -9.27 13.90
CA PHE A 255 -9.35 -8.83 14.97
C PHE A 255 -8.01 -9.53 14.87
N SER A 256 -6.97 -8.81 15.27
CA SER A 256 -5.66 -9.41 15.54
C SER A 256 -5.08 -8.84 16.84
N LYS A 257 -4.34 -9.68 17.55
CA LYS A 257 -3.64 -9.29 18.78
C LYS A 257 -2.30 -10.00 18.85
N LYS A 258 -1.28 -9.26 19.20
CA LYS A 258 0.02 -9.81 19.53
C LYS A 258 -0.02 -10.35 20.98
N ILE A 259 0.42 -11.58 21.19
CA ILE A 259 0.59 -12.18 22.52
C ILE A 259 2.04 -12.61 22.70
N THR A 260 2.47 -12.73 23.95
CA THR A 260 3.77 -13.30 24.33
C THR A 260 3.55 -14.49 25.22
N VAL A 261 3.89 -15.68 24.73
CA VAL A 261 3.90 -16.92 25.51
C VAL A 261 5.21 -16.98 26.28
N LYS A 262 5.14 -17.11 27.60
CA LYS A 262 6.32 -17.22 28.47
C LYS A 262 6.66 -18.68 28.71
N ALA A 263 7.91 -18.97 29.03
CA ALA A 263 8.29 -20.29 29.51
C ALA A 263 7.51 -20.59 30.80
N ASN A 264 6.89 -21.77 30.87
CA ASN A 264 6.35 -22.26 32.12
C ASN A 264 7.51 -22.45 33.09
N LYS A 265 7.40 -21.88 34.30
CA LYS A 265 8.40 -22.07 35.36
C LYS A 265 8.32 -23.47 35.91
#